data_5b260cda99a52d45a20aa4df34611e2a
#
_entry.id   5b260cda99a52d45a20aa4df34611e2a
#
_cell.length_a   1.000
_cell.length_b   1.000
_cell.length_c   1.000
_cell.angle_alpha   90.00
_cell.angle_beta   90.00
_cell.angle_gamma   90.00
#
_symmetry.space_group_name_H-M   'P 1'
#
loop_
_entity.id
_entity.type
_entity.pdbx_description
1 polymer ?
#
loop_
_entity_poly.entity_id
_entity_poly.type
_entity_poly.pdbx_seq_one_letter_code
_entity_poly.pdbx_strand_id
1 'polypeptide(L)'
;MSLNLTTLPTERPQVSEGLHLCTIISTTLRKSNRTGNTVLNICFKCDEGTFFDSITESEDPRAQYKLARLLTVLDVVKNFKNPEKVELSEIAEHIINRKLGVYVNMSREQYGYESRPQVNINGDMFLTPAEYEEVSKIIQEEGII
;
A
#
# COMPACT_ATOMS: atom_id res chain seq x y z
N MET A 1 21.65 -29.69 1.85
CA MET A 1 21.12 -29.01 0.63
C MET A 1 22.29 -28.33 -0.07
N SER A 2 22.41 -28.54 -1.36
CA SER A 2 23.42 -27.83 -2.16
C SER A 2 22.74 -26.67 -2.91
N LEU A 3 23.51 -25.60 -3.12
CA LEU A 3 23.04 -24.42 -3.84
C LEU A 3 23.80 -24.30 -5.17
N ASN A 4 23.10 -23.91 -6.20
CA ASN A 4 23.70 -23.59 -7.48
C ASN A 4 23.83 -22.07 -7.59
N LEU A 5 25.03 -21.57 -7.36
CA LEU A 5 25.30 -20.12 -7.32
C LEU A 5 25.16 -19.44 -8.69
N THR A 6 25.17 -20.20 -9.78
CA THR A 6 25.00 -19.64 -11.12
C THR A 6 23.55 -19.38 -11.48
N THR A 7 22.60 -19.97 -10.74
CA THR A 7 21.17 -19.83 -10.98
C THR A 7 20.46 -19.02 -9.91
N LEU A 8 21.16 -18.58 -8.86
CA LEU A 8 20.57 -17.74 -7.84
C LEU A 8 20.17 -16.38 -8.43
N PRO A 9 18.99 -15.84 -8.05
CA PRO A 9 18.59 -14.52 -8.52
C PRO A 9 19.57 -13.46 -8.03
N THR A 10 19.95 -12.56 -8.93
CA THR A 10 20.85 -11.44 -8.62
C THR A 10 20.09 -10.15 -8.32
N GLU A 11 18.79 -10.14 -8.57
CA GLU A 11 17.94 -9.00 -8.30
C GLU A 11 16.98 -9.33 -7.17
N ARG A 12 16.60 -8.29 -6.41
CA ARG A 12 15.65 -8.42 -5.33
C ARG A 12 14.26 -8.74 -5.93
N PRO A 13 13.56 -9.80 -5.45
CA PRO A 13 12.21 -10.08 -5.91
C PRO A 13 11.29 -8.88 -5.63
N GLN A 14 10.44 -8.55 -6.60
CA GLN A 14 9.47 -7.47 -6.49
C GLN A 14 8.05 -8.04 -6.48
N VAL A 15 7.15 -7.33 -5.80
CA VAL A 15 5.72 -7.61 -5.82
C VAL A 15 5.21 -7.31 -7.23
N SER A 16 4.46 -8.24 -7.81
CA SER A 16 3.92 -8.10 -9.17
C SER A 16 2.71 -7.16 -9.19
N GLU A 17 2.38 -6.66 -10.38
CA GLU A 17 1.14 -5.92 -10.59
C GLU A 17 -0.07 -6.81 -10.34
N GLY A 18 -1.14 -6.21 -9.82
CA GLY A 18 -2.40 -6.89 -9.57
C GLY A 18 -2.90 -6.68 -8.15
N LEU A 19 -3.88 -7.47 -7.79
CA LEU A 19 -4.52 -7.40 -6.48
C LEU A 19 -3.83 -8.36 -5.51
N HIS A 20 -3.40 -7.84 -4.38
CA HIS A 20 -2.73 -8.61 -3.32
C HIS A 20 -3.40 -8.39 -1.98
N LEU A 21 -3.52 -9.46 -1.18
CA LEU A 21 -3.89 -9.31 0.22
C LEU A 21 -2.64 -8.98 1.01
N CYS A 22 -2.65 -7.82 1.65
CA CYS A 22 -1.48 -7.27 2.33
C CYS A 22 -1.75 -7.06 3.81
N THR A 23 -0.67 -7.05 4.59
CA THR A 23 -0.68 -6.60 5.98
C THR A 23 0.23 -5.37 6.07
N ILE A 24 -0.21 -4.35 6.79
CA ILE A 24 0.62 -3.19 7.08
C ILE A 24 1.54 -3.58 8.23
N ILE A 25 2.84 -3.70 7.97
CA ILE A 25 3.80 -4.18 8.96
C ILE A 25 4.56 -3.06 9.65
N SER A 26 4.67 -1.90 9.03
CA SER A 26 5.33 -0.76 9.66
C SER A 26 4.89 0.55 9.01
N THR A 27 5.04 1.62 9.76
CA THR A 27 4.76 2.98 9.32
C THR A 27 5.88 3.90 9.81
N THR A 28 6.23 4.89 9.01
CA THR A 28 7.17 5.93 9.42
C THR A 28 6.66 7.29 8.95
N LEU A 29 7.01 8.33 9.70
CA LEU A 29 6.68 9.70 9.34
C LEU A 29 7.95 10.45 8.99
N ARG A 30 7.86 11.28 7.96
CA ARG A 30 8.96 12.16 7.59
C ARG A 30 8.41 13.47 7.03
N LYS A 31 9.24 14.48 6.95
CA LYS A 31 8.91 15.73 6.27
C LYS A 31 9.40 15.66 4.84
N SER A 32 8.55 16.08 3.90
CA SER A 32 8.97 16.22 2.51
C SER A 32 9.99 17.35 2.38
N ASN A 33 11.14 17.10 1.77
CA ASN A 33 12.14 18.13 1.53
C ASN A 33 11.64 19.19 0.54
N ARG A 34 10.67 18.83 -0.28
CA ARG A 34 10.15 19.69 -1.33
C ARG A 34 9.08 20.65 -0.83
N THR A 35 8.17 20.16 0.00
CA THR A 35 6.98 20.93 0.43
C THR A 35 6.93 21.22 1.92
N GLY A 36 7.73 20.51 2.72
CA GLY A 36 7.66 20.57 4.17
C GLY A 36 6.46 19.84 4.78
N ASN A 37 5.60 19.25 3.96
CA ASN A 37 4.44 18.51 4.43
C ASN A 37 4.86 17.18 5.07
N THR A 38 4.08 16.71 6.03
CA THR A 38 4.31 15.41 6.64
C THR A 38 3.91 14.31 5.68
N VAL A 39 4.76 13.29 5.55
CA VAL A 39 4.52 12.12 4.71
C VAL A 39 4.49 10.88 5.57
N LEU A 40 3.43 10.11 5.43
CA LEU A 40 3.29 8.80 6.05
C LEU A 40 3.77 7.74 5.06
N ASN A 41 4.87 7.08 5.38
CA ASN A 41 5.35 5.94 4.62
C ASN A 41 4.79 4.66 5.23
N ILE A 42 4.23 3.80 4.40
CA ILE A 42 3.59 2.56 4.81
C ILE A 42 4.31 1.40 4.14
N CYS A 43 4.70 0.40 4.92
CA CYS A 43 5.23 -0.84 4.39
C CYS A 43 4.14 -1.89 4.37
N PHE A 44 3.82 -2.36 3.17
CA PHE A 44 2.86 -3.44 2.95
C PHE A 44 3.60 -4.75 2.74
N LYS A 45 3.08 -5.82 3.31
CA LYS A 45 3.62 -7.16 3.11
C LYS A 45 2.53 -8.07 2.55
N CYS A 46 2.83 -8.75 1.46
CA CYS A 46 2.00 -9.80 0.89
C CYS A 46 2.83 -11.09 0.75
N ASP A 47 2.26 -12.13 0.15
CA ASP A 47 2.95 -13.41 -0.04
C ASP A 47 4.15 -13.31 -0.99
N GLU A 48 4.20 -12.31 -1.86
CA GLU A 48 5.31 -12.11 -2.80
C GLU A 48 6.44 -11.26 -2.22
N GLY A 49 6.23 -10.62 -1.08
CA GLY A 49 7.24 -9.76 -0.47
C GLY A 49 6.66 -8.47 0.09
N THR A 50 7.48 -7.44 0.16
CA THR A 50 7.10 -6.14 0.72
C THR A 50 7.23 -5.05 -0.33
N PHE A 51 6.41 -4.01 -0.18
CA PHE A 51 6.57 -2.77 -0.94
C PHE A 51 6.15 -1.58 -0.08
N PHE A 52 6.58 -0.42 -0.49
CA PHE A 52 6.33 0.83 0.24
C PHE A 52 5.45 1.74 -0.58
N ASP A 53 4.56 2.44 0.09
CA ASP A 53 3.82 3.54 -0.51
C ASP A 53 3.69 4.65 0.51
N SER A 54 3.33 5.83 0.07
CA SER A 54 3.25 6.99 0.94
C SER A 54 1.95 7.75 0.76
N ILE A 55 1.53 8.40 1.84
CA ILE A 55 0.41 9.34 1.83
C ILE A 55 0.92 10.64 2.40
N THR A 56 0.80 11.71 1.63
CA THR A 56 1.24 13.04 2.03
C THR A 56 0.09 13.81 2.65
N GLU A 57 0.34 14.45 3.79
CA GLU A 57 -0.59 15.40 4.37
C GLU A 57 -0.66 16.61 3.44
N SER A 58 -1.81 16.81 2.80
CA SER A 58 -1.97 17.79 1.73
C SER A 58 -3.43 18.18 1.60
N GLU A 59 -3.67 19.37 1.03
CA GLU A 59 -5.02 19.81 0.66
C GLU A 59 -5.43 19.29 -0.71
N ASP A 60 -4.52 18.62 -1.44
CA ASP A 60 -4.83 18.02 -2.74
C ASP A 60 -5.93 16.96 -2.57
N PRO A 61 -7.06 17.10 -3.29
CA PRO A 61 -8.16 16.14 -3.16
C PRO A 61 -7.78 14.70 -3.44
N ARG A 62 -6.79 14.45 -4.29
CA ARG A 62 -6.33 13.08 -4.60
C ARG A 62 -5.64 12.44 -3.41
N ALA A 63 -4.80 13.21 -2.72
CA ALA A 63 -4.12 12.72 -1.52
C ALA A 63 -5.13 12.47 -0.39
N GLN A 64 -6.09 13.36 -0.23
CA GLN A 64 -7.14 13.21 0.78
C GLN A 64 -8.06 12.02 0.48
N TYR A 65 -8.38 11.79 -0.79
CA TYR A 65 -9.19 10.64 -1.20
C TYR A 65 -8.46 9.32 -0.91
N LYS A 66 -7.17 9.24 -1.19
CA LYS A 66 -6.36 8.06 -0.92
C LYS A 66 -6.35 7.73 0.57
N LEU A 67 -6.14 8.74 1.41
CA LEU A 67 -6.17 8.57 2.86
C LEU A 67 -7.56 8.14 3.34
N ALA A 68 -8.60 8.82 2.88
CA ALA A 68 -9.98 8.49 3.26
C ALA A 68 -10.35 7.06 2.88
N ARG A 69 -9.96 6.61 1.69
CA ARG A 69 -10.23 5.26 1.23
C ARG A 69 -9.50 4.22 2.08
N LEU A 70 -8.23 4.48 2.40
CA LEU A 70 -7.44 3.61 3.28
C LEU A 70 -8.12 3.46 4.64
N LEU A 71 -8.50 4.56 5.27
CA LEU A 71 -9.12 4.53 6.60
C LEU A 71 -10.49 3.86 6.59
N THR A 72 -11.25 4.05 5.52
CA THR A 72 -12.57 3.41 5.36
C THR A 72 -12.42 1.89 5.25
N VAL A 73 -11.49 1.43 4.45
CA VAL A 73 -11.24 -0.01 4.25
C VAL A 73 -10.75 -0.66 5.53
N LEU A 74 -9.91 0.02 6.29
CA LEU A 74 -9.38 -0.51 7.55
C LEU A 74 -10.37 -0.37 8.73
N ASP A 75 -11.42 0.43 8.56
CA ASP A 75 -12.47 0.65 9.57
C ASP A 75 -11.89 1.11 10.92
N VAL A 76 -10.94 2.05 10.87
CA VAL A 76 -10.25 2.54 12.06
C VAL A 76 -10.74 3.89 12.56
N VAL A 77 -11.60 4.58 11.80
CA VAL A 77 -12.08 5.93 12.17
C VAL A 77 -12.78 5.91 13.52
N LYS A 78 -13.50 4.85 13.83
CA LYS A 78 -14.18 4.65 15.12
C LYS A 78 -13.22 4.59 16.32
N ASN A 79 -11.95 4.33 16.08
CA ASN A 79 -10.94 4.21 17.13
C ASN A 79 -10.34 5.56 17.54
N PHE A 80 -10.61 6.64 16.79
CA PHE A 80 -10.10 7.96 17.11
C PHE A 80 -11.02 8.68 18.08
N LYS A 81 -10.44 9.30 19.10
CA LYS A 81 -11.21 10.05 20.10
C LYS A 81 -11.90 11.27 19.52
N ASN A 82 -11.24 11.95 18.60
CA ASN A 82 -11.78 13.14 17.94
C ASN A 82 -11.57 13.00 16.43
N PRO A 83 -12.53 12.39 15.71
CA PRO A 83 -12.37 12.16 14.27
C PRO A 83 -12.35 13.45 13.43
N GLU A 84 -12.72 14.59 14.00
CA GLU A 84 -12.67 15.87 13.31
C GLU A 84 -11.27 16.49 13.33
N LYS A 85 -10.41 16.00 14.22
CA LYS A 85 -9.05 16.55 14.38
C LYS A 85 -8.08 15.43 14.72
N VAL A 86 -7.63 14.71 13.70
CA VAL A 86 -6.73 13.56 13.85
C VAL A 86 -5.37 13.92 13.26
N GLU A 87 -4.31 13.68 14.03
CA GLU A 87 -2.95 13.85 13.56
C GLU A 87 -2.50 12.61 12.76
N LEU A 88 -1.64 12.81 11.78
CA LEU A 88 -1.15 11.71 10.95
C LEU A 88 -0.38 10.67 11.79
N SER A 89 0.25 11.11 12.89
CA SER A 89 0.92 10.21 13.84
C SER A 89 -0.04 9.24 14.52
N GLU A 90 -1.26 9.68 14.81
CA GLU A 90 -2.28 8.79 15.39
C GLU A 90 -2.72 7.74 14.36
N ILE A 91 -2.89 8.16 13.11
CA ILE A 91 -3.23 7.26 12.01
C ILE A 91 -2.14 6.20 11.86
N ALA A 92 -0.87 6.62 11.88
CA ALA A 92 0.26 5.72 11.74
C ALA A 92 0.24 4.58 12.76
N GLU A 93 -0.15 4.87 14.00
CA GLU A 93 -0.22 3.87 15.06
C GLU A 93 -1.39 2.90 14.88
N HIS A 94 -2.53 3.39 14.43
CA HIS A 94 -3.77 2.60 14.36
C HIS A 94 -3.84 1.65 13.17
N ILE A 95 -3.04 1.86 12.15
CA ILE A 95 -3.10 1.05 10.92
C ILE A 95 -2.12 -0.13 10.91
N ILE A 96 -1.17 -0.18 11.84
CA ILE A 96 -0.19 -1.27 11.91
C ILE A 96 -0.90 -2.60 12.21
N ASN A 97 -0.45 -3.67 11.53
CA ASN A 97 -0.98 -5.03 11.63
C ASN A 97 -2.39 -5.21 11.05
N ARG A 98 -2.92 -4.21 10.36
CA ARG A 98 -4.20 -4.32 9.67
C ARG A 98 -4.03 -4.97 8.31
N LYS A 99 -5.05 -5.73 7.90
CA LYS A 99 -5.06 -6.42 6.60
C LYS A 99 -6.03 -5.75 5.63
N LEU A 100 -5.66 -5.71 4.37
CA LEU A 100 -6.51 -5.16 3.31
C LEU A 100 -6.04 -5.69 1.97
N GLY A 101 -6.93 -5.63 0.97
CA GLY A 101 -6.54 -5.84 -0.41
C GLY A 101 -5.94 -4.56 -0.98
N VAL A 102 -4.87 -4.69 -1.73
CA VAL A 102 -4.20 -3.55 -2.39
C VAL A 102 -4.03 -3.86 -3.87
N TYR A 103 -4.49 -2.94 -4.72
CA TYR A 103 -4.18 -3.00 -6.14
C TYR A 103 -2.81 -2.36 -6.36
N VAL A 104 -1.89 -3.15 -6.89
CA VAL A 104 -0.50 -2.74 -7.11
C VAL A 104 -0.26 -2.52 -8.60
N ASN A 105 0.37 -1.40 -8.95
CA ASN A 105 0.92 -1.20 -10.27
C ASN A 105 2.40 -0.83 -10.17
N MET A 106 3.09 -0.83 -11.30
CA MET A 106 4.50 -0.45 -11.35
C MET A 106 4.61 1.03 -11.67
N SER A 107 5.43 1.75 -10.91
CA SER A 107 5.72 3.15 -11.21
C SER A 107 6.50 3.25 -12.52
N ARG A 108 6.41 4.41 -13.18
CA ARG A 108 7.19 4.67 -14.39
C ARG A 108 8.65 4.91 -14.01
N GLU A 109 9.57 4.46 -14.87
CA GLU A 109 10.96 4.85 -14.75
C GLU A 109 11.09 6.34 -15.04
N GLN A 110 11.66 7.07 -14.09
CA GLN A 110 11.85 8.52 -14.21
C GLN A 110 13.16 8.93 -13.56
N TYR A 111 13.86 9.85 -14.18
CA TYR A 111 15.07 10.48 -13.61
C TYR A 111 16.12 9.48 -13.12
N GLY A 112 16.27 8.35 -13.81
CA GLY A 112 17.23 7.32 -13.43
C GLY A 112 16.76 6.36 -12.34
N TYR A 113 15.56 6.53 -11.81
CA TYR A 113 14.96 5.60 -10.85
C TYR A 113 14.25 4.47 -11.57
N GLU A 114 14.47 3.25 -11.09
CA GLU A 114 13.81 2.07 -11.63
C GLU A 114 12.33 2.03 -11.27
N SER A 115 11.57 1.34 -12.10
CA SER A 115 10.18 1.04 -11.84
C SER A 115 10.03 0.20 -10.57
N ARG A 116 9.05 0.49 -9.73
CA ARG A 116 8.81 -0.23 -8.47
C ARG A 116 7.32 -0.37 -8.17
N PRO A 117 6.94 -1.38 -7.36
CA PRO A 117 5.55 -1.55 -6.96
C PRO A 117 5.04 -0.36 -6.15
N GLN A 118 3.82 0.03 -6.42
CA GLN A 118 3.12 1.10 -5.69
C GLN A 118 1.62 0.84 -5.71
N VAL A 119 0.88 1.52 -4.84
CA VAL A 119 -0.58 1.47 -4.87
C VAL A 119 -1.07 2.12 -6.17
N ASN A 120 -2.02 1.46 -6.83
CA ASN A 120 -2.61 1.96 -8.07
C ASN A 120 -3.45 3.22 -7.80
N ILE A 121 -3.00 4.38 -8.30
CA ILE A 121 -3.70 5.65 -8.12
C ILE A 121 -4.69 5.98 -9.23
N ASN A 122 -4.73 5.18 -10.29
CA ASN A 122 -5.55 5.44 -11.47
C ASN A 122 -6.88 4.66 -11.48
N GLY A 123 -7.25 4.04 -10.37
CA GLY A 123 -8.47 3.26 -10.26
C GLY A 123 -8.70 2.82 -8.83
N ASP A 124 -9.15 1.59 -8.67
CA ASP A 124 -9.33 1.03 -7.34
C ASP A 124 -7.96 0.86 -6.66
N MET A 125 -7.88 1.26 -5.41
CA MET A 125 -6.64 1.23 -4.63
C MET A 125 -6.68 0.17 -3.54
N PHE A 126 -7.74 0.17 -2.75
CA PHE A 126 -7.84 -0.66 -1.55
C PHE A 126 -9.18 -1.36 -1.47
N LEU A 127 -9.15 -2.58 -0.95
CA LEU A 127 -10.35 -3.39 -0.66
C LEU A 127 -10.30 -3.88 0.77
N THR A 128 -11.47 -4.11 1.37
CA THR A 128 -11.53 -4.87 2.62
C THR A 128 -11.10 -6.30 2.36
N PRO A 129 -10.68 -7.07 3.39
CA PRO A 129 -10.38 -8.50 3.20
C PRO A 129 -11.55 -9.29 2.59
N ALA A 130 -12.79 -8.97 2.98
CA ALA A 130 -13.98 -9.62 2.43
C ALA A 130 -14.15 -9.31 0.94
N GLU A 131 -14.01 -8.04 0.55
CA GLU A 131 -14.04 -7.64 -0.86
C GLU A 131 -12.92 -8.30 -1.66
N TYR A 132 -11.73 -8.41 -1.07
CA TYR A 132 -10.61 -9.09 -1.70
C TYR A 132 -10.97 -10.54 -2.04
N GLU A 133 -11.57 -11.28 -1.11
CA GLU A 133 -11.96 -12.66 -1.34
C GLU A 133 -13.00 -12.79 -2.45
N GLU A 134 -13.99 -11.90 -2.48
CA GLU A 134 -15.00 -11.89 -3.53
C GLU A 134 -14.40 -11.62 -4.91
N VAL A 135 -13.56 -10.61 -5.04
CA VAL A 135 -12.93 -10.26 -6.32
C VAL A 135 -11.99 -11.37 -6.78
N SER A 136 -11.20 -11.93 -5.87
CA SER A 136 -10.28 -13.03 -6.18
C SER A 136 -11.03 -14.25 -6.69
N LYS A 137 -12.18 -14.56 -6.11
CA LYS A 137 -13.05 -15.66 -6.52
C LYS A 137 -13.57 -15.46 -7.94
N ILE A 138 -14.05 -14.26 -8.25
CA ILE A 138 -14.54 -13.90 -9.59
C ILE A 138 -13.41 -14.06 -10.62
N ILE A 139 -12.23 -13.56 -10.31
CA ILE A 139 -11.07 -13.68 -11.20
C ILE A 139 -10.74 -15.15 -11.48
N GLN A 140 -10.76 -16.00 -10.46
CA GLN A 140 -10.49 -17.43 -10.62
C GLN A 140 -11.58 -18.15 -11.43
N GLU A 141 -12.86 -17.85 -11.16
CA GLU A 141 -13.99 -18.46 -11.85
C GLU A 141 -14.05 -18.08 -13.33
N GLU A 142 -13.68 -16.84 -13.66
CA GLU A 142 -13.68 -16.36 -15.04
C GLU A 142 -12.40 -16.68 -15.80
N GLY A 143 -11.39 -17.20 -15.12
CA GLY A 143 -10.13 -17.55 -15.75
C GLY A 143 -9.34 -16.35 -16.28
N ILE A 144 -9.46 -15.20 -15.64
CA ILE A 144 -8.83 -13.94 -16.06
C ILE A 144 -7.42 -13.79 -15.47
N ILE A 145 -6.79 -14.86 -15.18
CA ILE A 145 -5.43 -14.80 -14.63
C ILE A 145 -4.41 -14.85 -15.75
#